data_8926a40c8d46a6eae3ed0b0b3d2e68eb
#
_entry.id   8926a40c8d46a6eae3ed0b0b3d2e68eb
#
_cell.length_a   1.000
_cell.length_b   1.000
_cell.length_c   1.000
_cell.angle_alpha   90.00
_cell.angle_beta   90.00
_cell.angle_gamma   90.00
#
_symmetry.space_group_name_H-M   'P 1'
#
loop_
_entity.id
_entity.type
_entity.pdbx_description
1 polymer ?
#
loop_
_entity_poly.entity_id
_entity_poly.type
_entity_poly.pdbx_seq_one_letter_code
_entity_poly.pdbx_strand_id
1 'polypeptide(L)'
;GNAAVNYTDAETPWTRIIEHKWFEFGKDDEGNEIPKTVISREYSSEWKPGDEPYYPVNDEKNQALYEKYRELAEKEERVIFGGRLAEYRYYDMDKVIASALTLCRKELGE
;
A
#
# COMPACT_ATOMS: atom_id res chain seq x y z
N GLY A 1 14.79 -18.55 -8.19
CA GLY A 1 14.23 -18.16 -6.91
C GLY A 1 13.12 -17.15 -7.08
N ASN A 2 12.33 -16.97 -6.03
CA ASN A 2 11.25 -15.99 -5.98
C ASN A 2 11.56 -14.96 -4.90
N ALA A 3 11.38 -13.67 -5.22
CA ALA A 3 11.57 -12.59 -4.24
C ALA A 3 10.51 -12.62 -3.13
N ALA A 4 9.27 -13.04 -3.44
CA ALA A 4 8.19 -13.11 -2.47
C ALA A 4 7.34 -14.37 -2.66
N VAL A 5 6.94 -14.98 -1.55
CA VAL A 5 6.02 -16.12 -1.49
C VAL A 5 4.92 -15.82 -0.49
N ASN A 6 3.66 -15.82 -0.93
CA ASN A 6 2.50 -15.65 -0.07
C ASN A 6 1.99 -17.02 0.41
N TYR A 7 1.57 -17.06 1.67
CA TYR A 7 0.99 -18.23 2.32
C TYR A 7 -0.49 -17.96 2.59
N THR A 8 -1.35 -18.89 2.20
CA THR A 8 -2.81 -18.74 2.28
C THR A 8 -3.46 -19.78 3.19
N ASP A 9 -2.68 -20.71 3.72
CA ASP A 9 -3.17 -21.70 4.67
C ASP A 9 -3.30 -21.12 6.09
N ALA A 10 -4.15 -21.71 6.91
CA ALA A 10 -4.39 -21.25 8.28
C ALA A 10 -3.35 -21.78 9.29
N GLU A 11 -2.51 -22.72 8.90
CA GLU A 11 -1.55 -23.39 9.79
C GLU A 11 -0.22 -22.64 9.84
N THR A 12 0.12 -21.92 8.75
CA THR A 12 1.33 -21.10 8.65
C THR A 12 1.13 -19.77 9.39
N PRO A 13 1.96 -19.46 10.41
CA PRO A 13 1.76 -18.27 11.24
C PRO A 13 2.16 -16.95 10.55
N TRP A 14 2.84 -16.98 9.41
CA TRP A 14 3.19 -15.81 8.61
C TRP A 14 2.40 -15.78 7.30
N THR A 15 2.17 -14.59 6.78
CA THR A 15 1.42 -14.38 5.53
C THR A 15 2.32 -14.31 4.31
N ARG A 16 3.61 -13.97 4.51
CA ARG A 16 4.58 -13.83 3.43
C ARG A 16 5.99 -14.11 3.90
N ILE A 17 6.80 -14.68 3.00
CA ILE A 17 8.27 -14.69 3.10
C ILE A 17 8.83 -13.89 1.94
N ILE A 18 9.76 -12.99 2.24
CA ILE A 18 10.53 -12.23 1.25
C ILE A 18 11.99 -12.68 1.35
N GLU A 19 12.58 -13.06 0.22
CA GLU A 19 14.00 -13.30 0.07
C GLU A 19 14.62 -12.16 -0.75
N HIS A 20 15.28 -11.24 -0.06
CA HIS A 20 15.62 -9.92 -0.60
C HIS A 20 16.56 -9.94 -1.80
N LYS A 21 17.51 -10.88 -1.87
CA LYS A 21 18.45 -10.95 -3.00
C LYS A 21 17.77 -11.17 -4.36
N TRP A 22 16.58 -11.75 -4.39
CA TRP A 22 15.88 -12.03 -5.64
C TRP A 22 15.21 -10.81 -6.28
N PHE A 23 15.12 -9.68 -5.59
CA PHE A 23 14.75 -8.41 -6.22
C PHE A 23 15.82 -7.94 -7.22
N GLU A 24 17.09 -8.33 -6.99
CA GLU A 24 18.23 -8.09 -7.88
C GLU A 24 18.66 -9.38 -8.62
N PHE A 25 17.71 -10.30 -8.87
CA PHE A 25 17.91 -11.57 -9.57
C PHE A 25 19.01 -12.46 -8.97
N GLY A 26 19.33 -12.29 -7.68
CA GLY A 26 20.38 -13.04 -6.97
C GLY A 26 21.80 -12.62 -7.32
N LYS A 27 21.98 -11.44 -7.92
CA LYS A 27 23.28 -10.93 -8.40
C LYS A 27 23.65 -9.60 -7.73
N ASP A 28 24.95 -9.35 -7.61
CA ASP A 28 25.50 -8.06 -7.21
C ASP A 28 25.63 -7.10 -8.43
N ASP A 29 26.12 -5.88 -8.19
CA ASP A 29 26.30 -4.84 -9.23
C ASP A 29 27.29 -5.26 -10.32
N GLU A 30 28.22 -6.17 -10.03
CA GLU A 30 29.17 -6.75 -10.97
C GLU A 30 28.63 -7.97 -11.72
N GLY A 31 27.41 -8.43 -11.36
CA GLY A 31 26.75 -9.58 -11.97
C GLY A 31 27.14 -10.94 -11.40
N ASN A 32 27.88 -10.98 -10.28
CA ASN A 32 28.23 -12.22 -9.59
C ASN A 32 27.07 -12.73 -8.75
N GLU A 33 26.97 -14.03 -8.52
CA GLU A 33 25.96 -14.61 -7.63
C GLU A 33 26.18 -14.18 -6.19
N ILE A 34 25.08 -13.72 -5.53
CA ILE A 34 25.10 -13.38 -4.10
C ILE A 34 24.97 -14.68 -3.29
N PRO A 35 26.05 -15.12 -2.57
CA PRO A 35 26.07 -16.41 -1.88
C PRO A 35 25.26 -16.42 -0.57
N LYS A 36 24.92 -15.24 -0.04
CA LYS A 36 24.17 -15.05 1.21
C LYS A 36 22.82 -14.40 0.91
N THR A 37 21.86 -14.58 1.82
CA THR A 37 20.56 -13.96 1.69
C THR A 37 20.05 -13.42 3.03
N VAL A 38 19.08 -12.49 2.94
CA VAL A 38 18.26 -12.03 4.05
C VAL A 38 16.83 -12.46 3.76
N ILE A 39 16.16 -13.03 4.75
CA ILE A 39 14.76 -13.44 4.67
C ILE A 39 13.96 -12.62 5.66
N SER A 40 12.87 -12.00 5.19
CA SER A 40 11.84 -11.39 6.04
C SER A 40 10.61 -12.29 6.09
N ARG A 41 10.04 -12.48 7.29
CA ARG A 41 8.73 -13.10 7.48
C ARG A 41 7.75 -12.06 7.96
N GLU A 42 6.63 -11.92 7.27
CA GLU A 42 5.58 -10.97 7.60
C GLU A 42 4.46 -11.67 8.35
N TYR A 43 4.07 -11.11 9.48
CA TYR A 43 2.99 -11.61 10.34
C TYR A 43 1.86 -10.59 10.38
N SER A 44 0.62 -11.06 10.32
CA SER A 44 -0.54 -10.21 10.57
C SER A 44 -0.61 -9.80 12.04
N SER A 45 -1.00 -8.56 12.29
CA SER A 45 -1.27 -8.04 13.62
C SER A 45 -2.51 -7.14 13.62
N GLU A 46 -3.20 -7.09 14.75
CA GLU A 46 -4.28 -6.13 14.95
C GLU A 46 -3.71 -4.71 15.03
N TRP A 47 -4.27 -3.79 14.23
CA TRP A 47 -3.88 -2.39 14.26
C TRP A 47 -4.30 -1.73 15.59
N LYS A 48 -3.42 -0.91 16.15
CA LYS A 48 -3.66 -0.11 17.35
C LYS A 48 -3.33 1.35 17.09
N PRO A 49 -3.93 2.30 17.83
CA PRO A 49 -3.56 3.71 17.75
C PRO A 49 -2.05 3.92 17.98
N GLY A 50 -1.39 4.52 16.98
CA GLY A 50 0.08 4.69 16.95
C GLY A 50 0.77 3.79 15.95
N ASP A 51 0.12 2.74 15.46
CA ASP A 51 0.65 1.92 14.37
C ASP A 51 0.43 2.62 13.01
N GLU A 52 1.33 2.40 12.08
CA GLU A 52 1.22 2.92 10.73
C GLU A 52 0.08 2.22 9.96
N PRO A 53 -0.86 2.96 9.33
CA PRO A 53 -1.91 2.36 8.52
C PRO A 53 -1.38 2.02 7.13
N TYR A 54 -1.59 0.77 6.66
CA TYR A 54 -1.13 0.35 5.34
C TYR A 54 -2.23 0.33 4.28
N TYR A 55 -3.41 -0.22 4.61
CA TYR A 55 -4.49 -0.43 3.65
C TYR A 55 -5.85 -0.04 4.22
N PRO A 56 -6.76 0.50 3.38
CA PRO A 56 -8.14 0.71 3.77
C PRO A 56 -8.87 -0.64 3.91
N VAL A 57 -9.78 -0.72 4.88
CA VAL A 57 -10.72 -1.84 5.01
C VAL A 57 -12.01 -1.44 4.30
N ASN A 58 -12.27 -2.02 3.13
CA ASN A 58 -13.39 -1.67 2.24
C ASN A 58 -14.67 -2.42 2.64
N ASP A 59 -15.17 -2.22 3.87
CA ASP A 59 -16.47 -2.67 4.31
C ASP A 59 -17.49 -1.50 4.39
N GLU A 60 -18.78 -1.80 4.51
CA GLU A 60 -19.84 -0.80 4.57
C GLU A 60 -19.66 0.18 5.74
N LYS A 61 -19.25 -0.32 6.90
CA LYS A 61 -19.06 0.49 8.11
C LYS A 61 -17.97 1.54 7.92
N ASN A 62 -16.83 1.12 7.37
CA ASN A 62 -15.68 2.01 7.15
C ASN A 62 -15.94 2.96 5.98
N GLN A 63 -16.67 2.53 4.94
CA GLN A 63 -17.09 3.42 3.87
C GLN A 63 -18.05 4.51 4.38
N ALA A 64 -19.05 4.15 5.19
CA ALA A 64 -19.96 5.12 5.80
C ALA A 64 -19.21 6.11 6.73
N LEU A 65 -18.16 5.67 7.41
CA LEU A 65 -17.31 6.54 8.21
C LEU A 65 -16.48 7.46 7.32
N TYR A 66 -15.91 6.94 6.24
CA TYR A 66 -15.14 7.73 5.27
C TYR A 66 -15.98 8.86 4.65
N GLU A 67 -17.24 8.60 4.28
CA GLU A 67 -18.13 9.64 3.72
C GLU A 67 -18.29 10.84 4.67
N LYS A 68 -18.35 10.62 5.99
CA LYS A 68 -18.39 11.71 6.98
C LYS A 68 -17.11 12.55 6.99
N TYR A 69 -15.95 11.91 6.82
CA TYR A 69 -14.68 12.63 6.68
C TYR A 69 -14.61 13.38 5.36
N ARG A 70 -15.12 12.82 4.28
CA ARG A 70 -15.20 13.49 2.98
C ARG A 70 -16.05 14.76 3.04
N GLU A 71 -17.22 14.70 3.69
CA GLU A 71 -18.07 15.88 3.91
C GLU A 71 -17.37 17.00 4.72
N LEU A 72 -16.46 16.64 5.63
CA LEU A 72 -15.64 17.61 6.37
C LEU A 72 -14.54 18.16 5.46
N ALA A 73 -13.87 17.31 4.71
CA ALA A 73 -12.80 17.70 3.78
C ALA A 73 -13.28 18.66 2.69
N GLU A 74 -14.52 18.49 2.19
CA GLU A 74 -15.13 19.37 1.19
C GLU A 74 -15.36 20.80 1.69
N LYS A 75 -15.30 21.04 3.01
CA LYS A 75 -15.41 22.37 3.61
C LYS A 75 -14.08 23.09 3.73
N GLU A 76 -12.98 22.41 3.48
CA GLU A 76 -11.63 22.96 3.57
C GLU A 76 -11.23 23.62 2.24
N GLU A 77 -11.27 24.96 2.18
CA GLU A 77 -11.04 25.73 0.95
C GLU A 77 -9.61 25.71 0.42
N ARG A 78 -8.62 25.39 1.27
CA ARG A 78 -7.19 25.51 0.96
C ARG A 78 -6.42 24.20 1.08
N VAL A 79 -7.13 23.09 1.15
CA VAL A 79 -6.55 21.76 1.34
C VAL A 79 -7.05 20.84 0.24
N ILE A 80 -6.12 20.15 -0.39
CA ILE A 80 -6.43 19.13 -1.40
C ILE A 80 -6.11 17.79 -0.77
N PHE A 81 -7.10 16.90 -0.74
CA PHE A 81 -6.96 15.53 -0.27
C PHE A 81 -6.88 14.59 -1.47
N GLY A 82 -5.83 13.76 -1.53
CA GLY A 82 -5.66 12.81 -2.63
C GLY A 82 -4.80 11.61 -2.24
N GLY A 83 -4.82 10.58 -3.09
CA GLY A 83 -4.06 9.36 -2.89
C GLY A 83 -4.78 8.30 -2.07
N ARG A 84 -4.15 7.15 -1.90
CA ARG A 84 -4.76 5.94 -1.33
C ARG A 84 -5.46 6.15 0.01
N LEU A 85 -4.81 6.82 0.95
CA LEU A 85 -5.36 7.00 2.30
C LEU A 85 -6.43 8.08 2.33
N ALA A 86 -6.19 9.22 1.66
CA ALA A 86 -7.14 10.34 1.67
C ALA A 86 -8.42 10.04 0.89
N GLU A 87 -8.35 9.22 -0.16
CA GLU A 87 -9.51 8.76 -0.92
C GLU A 87 -10.10 7.45 -0.37
N TYR A 88 -9.48 6.88 0.66
CA TYR A 88 -9.84 5.62 1.31
C TYR A 88 -10.09 4.48 0.31
N ARG A 89 -9.16 4.32 -0.65
CA ARG A 89 -9.26 3.32 -1.73
C ARG A 89 -7.98 2.50 -1.87
N TYR A 90 -8.17 1.22 -2.16
CA TYR A 90 -7.07 0.35 -2.54
C TYR A 90 -6.77 0.57 -4.04
N TYR A 91 -5.77 1.40 -4.30
CA TYR A 91 -5.30 1.69 -5.66
C TYR A 91 -4.04 0.91 -5.99
N ASP A 92 -3.99 0.32 -7.18
CA ASP A 92 -2.75 -0.04 -7.83
C ASP A 92 -2.01 1.23 -8.32
N MET A 93 -0.73 1.10 -8.69
CA MET A 93 0.10 2.25 -9.06
C MET A 93 -0.50 3.06 -10.22
N ASP A 94 -1.03 2.40 -11.24
CA ASP A 94 -1.67 3.04 -12.39
C ASP A 94 -2.91 3.88 -11.97
N LYS A 95 -3.70 3.37 -11.06
CA LYS A 95 -4.92 4.03 -10.58
C LYS A 95 -4.61 5.24 -9.69
N VAL A 96 -3.62 5.15 -8.81
CA VAL A 96 -3.25 6.31 -7.98
C VAL A 96 -2.64 7.43 -8.83
N ILE A 97 -1.86 7.09 -9.87
CA ILE A 97 -1.32 8.07 -10.82
C ILE A 97 -2.47 8.72 -11.61
N ALA A 98 -3.40 7.94 -12.14
CA ALA A 98 -4.56 8.45 -12.88
C ALA A 98 -5.44 9.37 -12.01
N SER A 99 -5.66 9.02 -10.74
CA SER A 99 -6.37 9.87 -9.78
C SER A 99 -5.66 11.21 -9.57
N ALA A 100 -4.34 11.18 -9.33
CA ALA A 100 -3.54 12.38 -9.16
C ALA A 100 -3.58 13.29 -10.38
N LEU A 101 -3.44 12.73 -11.59
CA LEU A 101 -3.53 13.50 -12.84
C LEU A 101 -4.91 14.14 -13.04
N THR A 102 -5.99 13.42 -12.70
CA THR A 102 -7.35 13.95 -12.76
C THR A 102 -7.54 15.11 -11.80
N LEU A 103 -7.05 14.96 -10.58
CA LEU A 103 -7.09 16.01 -9.56
C LEU A 103 -6.32 17.25 -10.01
N CYS A 104 -5.09 17.09 -10.52
CA CYS A 104 -4.31 18.20 -11.06
C CYS A 104 -5.03 18.96 -12.18
N ARG A 105 -5.62 18.26 -13.14
CA ARG A 105 -6.38 18.91 -14.23
C ARG A 105 -7.55 19.73 -13.70
N LYS A 106 -8.31 19.15 -12.77
CA LYS A 106 -9.42 19.85 -12.11
C LYS A 106 -8.96 21.13 -11.41
N GLU A 107 -7.87 21.09 -10.67
CA GLU A 107 -7.35 22.24 -9.91
C GLU A 107 -6.72 23.31 -10.81
N LEU A 108 -6.13 22.91 -11.94
CA LEU A 108 -5.51 23.81 -12.91
C LEU A 108 -6.51 24.35 -13.96
N GLY A 109 -7.73 23.82 -14.00
CA GLY A 109 -8.77 24.26 -14.94
C GLY A 109 -8.55 23.74 -16.36
N GLU A 110 -7.93 22.57 -16.50
CA GLU A 110 -7.64 21.89 -17.77
C GLU A 110 -8.68 20.79 -18.10
#